data_cf696ced07e66517827811e527c327ee
#
_entry.id   cf696ced07e66517827811e527c327ee
#
_cell.length_a   1.000
_cell.length_b   1.000
_cell.length_c   1.000
_cell.angle_alpha   90.00
_cell.angle_beta   90.00
_cell.angle_gamma   90.00
#
_symmetry.space_group_name_H-M   'P 1'
#
loop_
_entity.id
_entity.type
_entity.pdbx_description
1 polymer ?
#
loop_
_entity_poly.entity_id
_entity_poly.type
_entity_poly.pdbx_seq_one_letter_code
_entity_poly.pdbx_strand_id
1 'polypeptide(L)'
;MNKHMVKSGYKILNSVLSILIYVFVLGSLAFAQSEGLKENVPDLCYKCHVKFKESLSRSYVHFPFKDGKCISCHNAHASNMKGLIREDINQLCLSCHDGIKNALKKEFVHYALKKGVCTDCHYPHSGENKNLLVKPQKDLCWDCHEPLKEQLKNAYKHSPFNEGKCSSCHNPHASTIEDQISETPNILCKSCHPPKCKTGDVSITFATENLDCTTCHGGHSSKNSGLLGPYGHTVFLEKKCEQCHNPIMTGTKITTKTESRELCFSCHKKDPSKLRADDVHGSAANGGCGMCHNYHASKRKNLTIKESALCLTCHEKTERSTVLMEKALRGVKCVPVRDRKCFECHIPPHSNNPLYFRADNIKTCAKCHEKEHKVAHPQGENVKDPRNGKPITCITCHSMHASKAELMLIFDRKRQLCIQCHKK
;
A
#
# COMPACT_ATOMS: atom_id res chain seq x y z
N MET A 1 52.89 38.68 77.09
CA MET A 1 51.74 39.21 76.34
C MET A 1 51.52 38.32 75.08
N ASN A 2 50.33 37.83 74.92
CA ASN A 2 49.90 36.56 74.37
C ASN A 2 50.12 36.35 72.85
N LYS A 3 50.97 35.39 72.49
CA LYS A 3 51.06 34.83 71.12
C LYS A 3 49.79 34.16 70.65
N HIS A 4 48.82 33.88 71.52
CA HIS A 4 47.52 33.27 71.14
C HIS A 4 46.50 34.24 70.59
N MET A 5 46.53 35.51 70.94
CA MET A 5 45.56 36.51 70.42
C MET A 5 45.89 36.92 68.99
N VAL A 6 47.16 36.97 68.59
CA VAL A 6 47.54 37.34 67.19
C VAL A 6 47.17 36.24 66.17
N LYS A 7 47.29 34.95 66.54
CA LYS A 7 46.88 33.82 65.68
C LYS A 7 45.35 33.71 65.44
N SER A 8 44.56 34.14 66.44
CA SER A 8 43.08 34.12 66.30
C SER A 8 42.60 35.24 65.42
N GLY A 9 43.15 36.44 65.45
CA GLY A 9 42.82 37.55 64.56
C GLY A 9 43.16 37.27 63.11
N TYR A 10 44.27 36.60 62.81
CA TYR A 10 44.62 36.22 61.43
C TYR A 10 43.69 35.16 60.82
N LYS A 11 43.19 34.22 61.64
CA LYS A 11 42.22 33.23 61.13
C LYS A 11 40.88 33.85 60.84
N ILE A 12 40.41 34.77 61.64
CA ILE A 12 39.14 35.48 61.45
C ILE A 12 39.24 36.40 60.22
N LEU A 13 40.35 37.14 60.06
CA LEU A 13 40.56 38.02 58.92
C LEU A 13 40.61 37.23 57.57
N ASN A 14 41.33 36.09 57.58
CA ASN A 14 41.38 35.24 56.38
C ASN A 14 40.02 34.60 56.04
N SER A 15 39.26 34.20 57.08
CA SER A 15 37.91 33.68 56.87
C SER A 15 36.92 34.74 56.29
N VAL A 16 37.00 35.96 56.83
CA VAL A 16 36.15 37.08 56.33
C VAL A 16 36.59 37.46 54.90
N LEU A 17 37.88 37.50 54.61
CA LEU A 17 38.40 37.80 53.28
C LEU A 17 37.97 36.69 52.22
N SER A 18 38.02 35.42 52.64
CA SER A 18 37.58 34.29 51.81
C SER A 18 36.07 34.35 51.55
N ILE A 19 35.27 34.71 52.52
CA ILE A 19 33.81 34.88 52.33
C ILE A 19 33.51 36.08 51.42
N LEU A 20 34.23 37.20 51.57
CA LEU A 20 34.08 38.37 50.71
C LEU A 20 34.45 38.06 49.25
N ILE A 21 35.55 37.32 49.02
CA ILE A 21 35.94 36.87 47.69
C ILE A 21 34.91 35.91 47.11
N TYR A 22 34.36 34.99 47.91
CA TYR A 22 33.34 34.06 47.47
C TYR A 22 32.03 34.74 47.10
N VAL A 23 31.62 35.76 47.89
CA VAL A 23 30.43 36.59 47.59
C VAL A 23 30.67 37.47 46.38
N PHE A 24 31.88 37.99 46.16
CA PHE A 24 32.23 38.78 45.00
C PHE A 24 32.29 37.95 43.73
N VAL A 25 32.82 36.72 43.80
CA VAL A 25 32.83 35.77 42.67
C VAL A 25 31.42 35.27 42.35
N LEU A 26 30.61 34.96 43.36
CA LEU A 26 29.20 34.58 43.14
C LEU A 26 28.36 35.77 42.63
N GLY A 27 28.63 36.99 43.09
CA GLY A 27 28.01 38.23 42.63
C GLY A 27 28.36 38.52 41.17
N SER A 28 29.62 38.27 40.77
CA SER A 28 30.07 38.44 39.37
C SER A 28 29.49 37.38 38.41
N LEU A 29 29.23 36.17 38.89
CA LEU A 29 28.57 35.11 38.13
C LEU A 29 27.06 35.38 37.94
N ALA A 30 26.42 36.14 38.84
CA ALA A 30 25.02 36.52 38.74
C ALA A 30 24.77 37.66 37.76
N PHE A 31 25.79 38.36 37.28
CA PHE A 31 25.70 39.45 36.32
C PHE A 31 26.21 39.13 34.91
N ALA A 32 26.40 37.87 34.57
CA ALA A 32 26.35 37.48 33.18
C ALA A 32 24.89 37.54 32.72
N GLN A 33 24.38 38.75 32.62
CA GLN A 33 23.15 38.98 31.83
C GLN A 33 23.48 38.49 30.43
N SER A 34 22.89 37.36 30.05
CA SER A 34 22.74 37.08 28.64
C SER A 34 22.14 38.33 28.02
N GLU A 35 22.88 39.05 27.21
CA GLU A 35 22.29 40.07 26.37
C GLU A 35 21.23 39.35 25.53
N GLY A 36 19.98 39.40 26.01
CA GLY A 36 18.83 38.82 25.35
C GLY A 36 18.67 39.49 23.98
N LEU A 37 18.02 38.80 23.08
CA LEU A 37 17.62 39.38 21.81
C LEU A 37 16.95 40.73 22.08
N LYS A 38 17.27 41.75 21.29
CA LYS A 38 16.66 43.11 21.40
C LYS A 38 15.15 43.06 21.40
N GLU A 39 14.59 42.02 20.83
CA GLU A 39 13.16 41.70 20.82
C GLU A 39 12.93 40.20 20.84
N ASN A 40 11.80 39.79 21.37
CA ASN A 40 11.43 38.37 21.41
C ASN A 40 11.06 37.83 20.02
N VAL A 41 11.31 36.55 19.81
CA VAL A 41 10.72 35.78 18.71
C VAL A 41 9.23 35.61 19.05
N PRO A 42 8.27 35.86 18.13
CA PRO A 42 8.45 36.03 16.67
C PRO A 42 8.57 37.50 16.20
N ASP A 43 8.40 38.52 17.05
CA ASP A 43 8.33 39.92 16.62
C ASP A 43 9.60 40.39 15.91
N LEU A 44 10.76 39.93 16.37
CA LEU A 44 12.02 40.19 15.71
C LEU A 44 12.03 39.68 14.25
N CYS A 45 11.48 38.52 14.00
CA CYS A 45 11.41 37.93 12.67
C CYS A 45 10.43 38.67 11.77
N TYR A 46 9.29 39.10 12.31
CA TYR A 46 8.25 39.75 11.55
C TYR A 46 8.63 41.15 11.07
N LYS A 47 9.67 41.78 11.62
CA LYS A 47 10.19 43.06 11.10
C LYS A 47 10.64 42.95 9.63
N CYS A 48 11.23 41.83 9.26
CA CYS A 48 11.67 41.58 7.89
C CYS A 48 10.70 40.63 7.15
N HIS A 49 10.05 39.74 7.86
CA HIS A 49 9.18 38.72 7.29
C HIS A 49 7.68 39.08 7.45
N VAL A 50 7.29 40.31 7.05
CA VAL A 50 5.94 40.86 7.22
C VAL A 50 4.86 39.93 6.63
N LYS A 51 5.10 39.35 5.44
CA LYS A 51 4.15 38.45 4.78
C LYS A 51 3.82 37.20 5.60
N PHE A 52 4.73 36.73 6.43
CA PHE A 52 4.44 35.63 7.34
C PHE A 52 3.52 36.08 8.48
N LYS A 53 3.68 37.30 9.00
CA LYS A 53 2.75 37.85 9.98
C LYS A 53 1.34 37.97 9.40
N GLU A 54 1.22 38.48 8.18
CA GLU A 54 -0.06 38.57 7.46
C GLU A 54 -0.70 37.20 7.23
N SER A 55 0.12 36.18 6.97
CA SER A 55 -0.34 34.82 6.70
C SER A 55 -0.93 34.10 7.92
N LEU A 56 -0.82 34.67 9.12
CA LEU A 56 -1.51 34.18 10.33
C LEU A 56 -3.03 34.34 10.24
N SER A 57 -3.54 35.19 9.34
CA SER A 57 -4.98 35.37 9.09
C SER A 57 -5.60 34.31 8.19
N ARG A 58 -4.79 33.40 7.62
CA ARG A 58 -5.30 32.33 6.76
C ARG A 58 -6.16 31.34 7.51
N SER A 59 -7.02 30.62 6.78
CA SER A 59 -8.00 29.69 7.33
C SER A 59 -7.38 28.57 8.17
N TYR A 60 -6.19 28.11 7.80
CA TYR A 60 -5.46 27.05 8.50
C TYR A 60 -4.04 27.47 8.77
N VAL A 61 -3.64 27.47 10.03
CA VAL A 61 -2.31 27.89 10.48
C VAL A 61 -1.66 26.75 11.26
N HIS A 62 -0.43 26.38 10.89
CA HIS A 62 0.34 25.36 11.59
C HIS A 62 0.63 25.78 13.02
N PHE A 63 0.39 24.91 13.99
CA PHE A 63 0.47 25.27 15.40
C PHE A 63 1.81 25.91 15.83
N PRO A 64 3.00 25.34 15.51
CA PRO A 64 4.27 25.95 15.86
C PRO A 64 4.44 27.36 15.24
N PHE A 65 3.96 27.57 14.03
CA PHE A 65 4.00 28.86 13.36
C PHE A 65 3.04 29.86 14.01
N LYS A 66 1.82 29.43 14.33
CA LYS A 66 0.83 30.26 15.05
C LYS A 66 1.36 30.69 16.42
N ASP A 67 2.10 29.82 17.08
CA ASP A 67 2.68 30.02 18.41
C ASP A 67 4.03 30.79 18.36
N GLY A 68 4.43 31.26 17.19
CA GLY A 68 5.65 32.04 16.98
C GLY A 68 6.95 31.25 17.18
N LYS A 69 6.90 29.93 17.18
CA LYS A 69 8.06 29.03 17.39
C LYS A 69 8.94 28.90 16.15
N CYS A 70 9.37 30.02 15.57
CA CYS A 70 10.13 30.06 14.31
C CYS A 70 11.40 29.22 14.38
N ILE A 71 12.15 29.33 15.47
CA ILE A 71 13.40 28.63 15.71
C ILE A 71 13.28 27.13 15.98
N SER A 72 12.06 26.61 16.14
CA SER A 72 11.86 25.15 16.22
C SER A 72 12.14 24.47 14.89
N CYS A 73 11.99 25.19 13.77
CA CYS A 73 12.23 24.69 12.41
C CYS A 73 13.41 25.38 11.74
N HIS A 74 13.68 26.65 12.05
CA HIS A 74 14.70 27.45 11.42
C HIS A 74 15.89 27.69 12.32
N ASN A 75 17.11 27.76 11.71
CA ASN A 75 18.30 28.30 12.34
C ASN A 75 18.48 29.73 11.86
N ALA A 76 18.33 30.71 12.78
CA ALA A 76 18.36 32.11 12.42
C ALA A 76 19.71 32.61 11.91
N HIS A 77 20.82 31.90 12.17
CA HIS A 77 22.14 32.35 11.80
C HIS A 77 22.68 31.63 10.56
N ALA A 78 22.69 30.32 10.54
CA ALA A 78 23.25 29.54 9.44
C ALA A 78 22.63 28.17 9.32
N SER A 79 22.49 27.68 8.11
CA SER A 79 22.10 26.31 7.79
C SER A 79 22.62 25.92 6.41
N ASN A 80 22.91 24.65 6.24
CA ASN A 80 23.22 24.06 4.93
C ASN A 80 21.96 23.78 4.11
N MET A 81 20.78 23.97 4.70
CA MET A 81 19.49 23.71 4.07
C MET A 81 18.85 25.00 3.56
N LYS A 82 18.21 24.95 2.41
CA LYS A 82 17.46 26.09 1.85
C LYS A 82 16.40 26.56 2.84
N GLY A 83 16.23 27.88 2.97
CA GLY A 83 15.29 28.47 3.91
C GLY A 83 15.73 28.41 5.37
N LEU A 84 17.03 28.22 5.62
CA LEU A 84 17.61 28.11 6.97
C LEU A 84 16.94 27.00 7.83
N ILE A 85 16.48 25.93 7.21
CA ILE A 85 15.92 24.78 7.92
C ILE A 85 17.03 24.08 8.72
N ARG A 86 16.71 23.63 9.95
CA ARG A 86 17.66 23.05 10.88
C ARG A 86 18.23 21.68 10.45
N GLU A 87 17.42 20.92 9.71
CA GLU A 87 17.74 19.56 9.23
C GLU A 87 16.93 19.24 7.98
N ASP A 88 17.11 18.05 7.40
CA ASP A 88 16.28 17.58 6.28
C ASP A 88 14.79 17.75 6.58
N ILE A 89 14.05 18.26 5.61
CA ILE A 89 12.64 18.66 5.82
C ILE A 89 11.75 17.50 6.27
N ASN A 90 11.99 16.29 5.76
CA ASN A 90 11.21 15.14 6.18
C ASN A 90 11.54 14.73 7.61
N GLN A 91 12.83 14.76 7.98
CA GLN A 91 13.26 14.47 9.35
C GLN A 91 12.70 15.50 10.34
N LEU A 92 12.76 16.77 9.97
CA LEU A 92 12.20 17.86 10.78
C LEU A 92 10.71 17.67 11.05
N CYS A 93 9.92 17.37 10.02
CA CYS A 93 8.50 17.11 10.20
C CYS A 93 8.23 15.88 11.08
N LEU A 94 8.98 14.78 10.84
CA LEU A 94 8.84 13.52 11.57
C LEU A 94 9.34 13.60 13.04
N SER A 95 10.06 14.66 13.42
CA SER A 95 10.47 14.86 14.82
C SER A 95 9.28 15.14 15.74
N CYS A 96 8.15 15.62 15.17
CA CYS A 96 6.92 15.91 15.91
C CYS A 96 5.71 15.08 15.41
N HIS A 97 5.72 14.64 14.15
CA HIS A 97 4.62 13.90 13.56
C HIS A 97 4.80 12.38 13.69
N ASP A 98 4.82 11.87 14.93
CA ASP A 98 5.03 10.44 15.22
C ASP A 98 4.01 9.51 14.53
N GLY A 99 2.78 9.96 14.36
CA GLY A 99 1.76 9.20 13.63
C GLY A 99 2.17 8.92 12.19
N ILE A 100 2.77 9.90 11.51
CA ILE A 100 3.28 9.73 10.14
C ILE A 100 4.55 8.90 10.11
N LYS A 101 5.46 9.13 11.09
CA LYS A 101 6.65 8.29 11.27
C LYS A 101 6.29 6.81 11.41
N ASN A 102 5.23 6.50 12.18
CA ASN A 102 4.73 5.15 12.32
C ASN A 102 4.01 4.64 11.04
N ALA A 103 3.36 5.53 10.29
CA ALA A 103 2.74 5.17 9.02
C ALA A 103 3.75 4.66 7.98
N LEU A 104 4.99 5.15 7.99
CA LEU A 104 6.07 4.67 7.13
C LEU A 104 6.44 3.18 7.34
N LYS A 105 6.02 2.58 8.46
CA LYS A 105 6.25 1.16 8.78
C LYS A 105 5.14 0.24 8.24
N LYS A 106 4.05 0.80 7.72
CA LYS A 106 2.92 0.02 7.20
C LYS A 106 3.27 -0.66 5.88
N GLU A 107 2.48 -1.67 5.52
CA GLU A 107 2.73 -2.48 4.32
C GLU A 107 2.58 -1.66 3.03
N PHE A 108 1.55 -0.82 2.95
CA PHE A 108 1.25 0.00 1.77
C PHE A 108 1.50 1.47 2.08
N VAL A 109 2.71 1.93 1.81
CA VAL A 109 3.09 3.34 1.94
C VAL A 109 2.89 4.04 0.61
N HIS A 110 2.21 5.19 0.62
CA HIS A 110 2.01 5.99 -0.59
C HIS A 110 3.37 6.42 -1.18
N TYR A 111 3.51 6.31 -2.51
CA TYR A 111 4.78 6.59 -3.18
C TYR A 111 5.27 8.01 -2.92
N ALA A 112 4.36 9.00 -2.93
CA ALA A 112 4.69 10.39 -2.65
C ALA A 112 5.26 10.59 -1.24
N LEU A 113 4.75 9.89 -0.23
CA LEU A 113 5.32 9.92 1.12
C LEU A 113 6.69 9.22 1.19
N LYS A 114 6.87 8.15 0.42
CA LYS A 114 8.11 7.35 0.44
C LYS A 114 9.27 8.03 -0.28
N LYS A 115 9.00 8.78 -1.34
CA LYS A 115 9.99 9.33 -2.28
C LYS A 115 10.01 10.85 -2.40
N GLY A 116 8.91 11.51 -2.02
CA GLY A 116 8.77 12.96 -2.04
C GLY A 116 9.15 13.64 -0.74
N VAL A 117 8.83 14.90 -0.65
CA VAL A 117 8.98 15.71 0.56
C VAL A 117 7.61 16.16 1.07
N CYS A 118 7.50 16.33 2.39
CA CYS A 118 6.22 16.70 3.03
C CYS A 118 5.61 17.95 2.43
N THR A 119 6.45 18.90 2.01
CA THR A 119 6.02 20.18 1.42
C THR A 119 5.55 20.10 -0.03
N ASP A 120 5.65 18.94 -0.69
CA ASP A 120 5.01 18.73 -1.99
C ASP A 120 3.48 18.77 -1.86
N CYS A 121 2.98 18.39 -0.69
CA CYS A 121 1.55 18.30 -0.40
C CYS A 121 1.08 19.29 0.66
N HIS A 122 1.96 19.73 1.58
CA HIS A 122 1.59 20.55 2.73
C HIS A 122 2.35 21.88 2.81
N TYR A 123 1.66 22.96 3.14
CA TYR A 123 2.29 24.21 3.56
C TYR A 123 2.76 24.10 5.02
N PRO A 124 4.05 24.41 5.31
CA PRO A 124 4.58 24.30 6.66
C PRO A 124 4.13 25.42 7.61
N HIS A 125 3.62 26.53 7.10
CA HIS A 125 3.23 27.72 7.90
C HIS A 125 1.72 27.90 7.97
N SER A 126 1.09 28.18 6.86
CA SER A 126 -0.36 28.44 6.79
C SER A 126 -0.89 28.27 5.36
N GLY A 127 -2.18 28.01 5.22
CA GLY A 127 -2.83 27.83 3.92
C GLY A 127 -4.34 27.98 4.01
N GLU A 128 -4.99 27.93 2.86
CA GLU A 128 -6.46 28.06 2.76
C GLU A 128 -7.15 26.69 2.74
N ASN A 129 -6.41 25.61 2.56
CA ASN A 129 -6.99 24.28 2.50
C ASN A 129 -6.80 23.53 3.82
N LYS A 130 -7.80 22.75 4.20
CA LYS A 130 -7.76 21.88 5.38
C LYS A 130 -6.50 21.01 5.37
N ASN A 131 -5.96 20.75 6.55
CA ASN A 131 -4.69 20.01 6.73
C ASN A 131 -3.49 20.68 6.05
N LEU A 132 -3.56 22.00 5.81
CA LEU A 132 -2.51 22.79 5.17
C LEU A 132 -2.14 22.29 3.77
N LEU A 133 -3.05 21.69 3.04
CA LEU A 133 -2.78 21.24 1.68
C LEU A 133 -2.44 22.43 0.76
N VAL A 134 -1.46 22.24 -0.12
CA VAL A 134 -1.01 23.26 -1.10
C VAL A 134 -2.08 23.59 -2.14
N LYS A 135 -3.03 22.66 -2.35
CA LYS A 135 -4.19 22.80 -3.24
C LYS A 135 -5.41 22.13 -2.58
N PRO A 136 -6.63 22.41 -3.06
CA PRO A 136 -7.79 21.59 -2.71
C PRO A 136 -7.49 20.10 -2.94
N GLN A 137 -7.92 19.23 -2.03
CA GLN A 137 -7.59 17.80 -2.06
C GLN A 137 -7.83 17.16 -3.43
N LYS A 138 -8.94 17.49 -4.06
CA LYS A 138 -9.30 16.97 -5.39
C LYS A 138 -8.20 17.26 -6.41
N ASP A 139 -7.77 18.51 -6.49
CA ASP A 139 -6.80 18.95 -7.49
C ASP A 139 -5.41 18.39 -7.21
N LEU A 140 -5.03 18.36 -5.92
CA LEU A 140 -3.77 17.78 -5.48
C LEU A 140 -3.63 16.30 -5.87
N CYS A 141 -4.68 15.51 -5.65
CA CYS A 141 -4.67 14.10 -6.02
C CYS A 141 -4.61 13.91 -7.54
N TRP A 142 -5.33 14.76 -8.31
CA TRP A 142 -5.36 14.68 -9.77
C TRP A 142 -4.03 15.03 -10.44
N ASP A 143 -3.11 15.72 -9.79
CA ASP A 143 -1.80 16.02 -10.38
C ASP A 143 -1.03 14.74 -10.75
N CYS A 144 -1.23 13.66 -10.00
CA CYS A 144 -0.58 12.37 -10.23
C CYS A 144 -1.56 11.26 -10.66
N HIS A 145 -2.82 11.35 -10.25
CA HIS A 145 -3.85 10.34 -10.54
C HIS A 145 -4.77 10.77 -11.70
N GLU A 146 -4.24 11.47 -12.69
CA GLU A 146 -4.99 11.94 -13.86
C GLU A 146 -5.76 10.82 -14.58
N PRO A 147 -5.22 9.60 -14.78
CA PRO A 147 -5.96 8.52 -15.45
C PRO A 147 -7.30 8.19 -14.80
N LEU A 148 -7.46 8.46 -13.48
CA LEU A 148 -8.74 8.27 -12.80
C LEU A 148 -9.79 9.31 -13.21
N LYS A 149 -9.41 10.45 -13.79
CA LYS A 149 -10.36 11.46 -14.32
C LYS A 149 -11.24 10.89 -15.42
N GLU A 150 -10.73 9.93 -16.18
CA GLU A 150 -11.53 9.25 -17.21
C GLU A 150 -12.76 8.55 -16.63
N GLN A 151 -12.66 8.09 -15.39
CA GLN A 151 -13.78 7.47 -14.68
C GLN A 151 -14.91 8.47 -14.37
N LEU A 152 -14.64 9.77 -14.36
CA LEU A 152 -15.68 10.80 -14.24
C LEU A 152 -16.60 10.89 -15.44
N LYS A 153 -16.23 10.29 -16.59
CA LYS A 153 -17.06 10.18 -17.79
C LYS A 153 -18.09 9.06 -17.70
N ASN A 154 -17.96 8.14 -16.74
CA ASN A 154 -18.91 7.05 -16.57
C ASN A 154 -20.30 7.58 -16.17
N ALA A 155 -21.35 6.85 -16.56
CA ALA A 155 -22.74 7.24 -16.30
C ALA A 155 -23.04 7.31 -14.80
N TYR A 156 -22.52 6.37 -14.04
CA TYR A 156 -22.77 6.25 -12.59
C TYR A 156 -21.49 6.55 -11.81
N LYS A 157 -21.52 7.58 -10.97
CA LYS A 157 -20.39 8.04 -10.17
C LYS A 157 -20.72 7.92 -8.70
N HIS A 158 -19.78 7.43 -7.90
CA HIS A 158 -19.90 7.47 -6.45
C HIS A 158 -19.74 8.92 -5.97
N SER A 159 -20.66 9.40 -5.13
CA SER A 159 -20.67 10.80 -4.70
C SER A 159 -19.32 11.28 -4.12
N PRO A 160 -18.67 10.58 -3.16
CA PRO A 160 -17.37 10.99 -2.65
C PRO A 160 -16.29 11.10 -3.72
N PHE A 161 -16.27 10.20 -4.70
CA PHE A 161 -15.34 10.27 -5.83
C PHE A 161 -15.62 11.47 -6.75
N ASN A 162 -16.89 11.68 -7.10
CA ASN A 162 -17.30 12.81 -7.95
C ASN A 162 -16.98 14.16 -7.30
N GLU A 163 -17.12 14.23 -5.98
CA GLU A 163 -16.83 15.42 -5.18
C GLU A 163 -15.33 15.60 -4.89
N GLY A 164 -14.50 14.60 -5.18
CA GLY A 164 -13.06 14.62 -4.89
C GLY A 164 -12.70 14.41 -3.43
N LYS A 165 -13.59 13.79 -2.66
CA LYS A 165 -13.39 13.45 -1.24
C LYS A 165 -12.57 12.15 -1.10
N CYS A 166 -11.37 12.12 -1.69
CA CYS A 166 -10.55 10.92 -1.79
C CYS A 166 -10.20 10.31 -0.42
N SER A 167 -9.90 11.16 0.57
CA SER A 167 -9.55 10.72 1.92
C SER A 167 -10.73 10.18 2.75
N SER A 168 -11.96 10.21 2.21
CA SER A 168 -13.09 9.51 2.84
C SER A 168 -12.93 7.98 2.77
N CYS A 169 -12.12 7.50 1.83
CA CYS A 169 -11.87 6.06 1.63
C CYS A 169 -10.39 5.70 1.70
N HIS A 170 -9.50 6.60 1.26
CA HIS A 170 -8.07 6.37 1.19
C HIS A 170 -7.30 7.12 2.28
N ASN A 171 -6.30 6.48 2.85
CA ASN A 171 -5.31 7.16 3.67
C ASN A 171 -4.16 7.63 2.75
N PRO A 172 -3.95 8.96 2.58
CA PRO A 172 -2.96 9.47 1.63
C PRO A 172 -1.51 9.22 2.04
N HIS A 173 -1.26 8.75 3.24
CA HIS A 173 0.08 8.48 3.73
C HIS A 173 0.42 6.99 3.66
N ALA A 174 -0.32 6.14 4.33
CA ALA A 174 -0.08 4.69 4.34
C ALA A 174 -1.24 3.92 4.96
N SER A 175 -1.39 2.66 4.57
CA SER A 175 -2.37 1.73 5.13
C SER A 175 -1.77 0.33 5.28
N THR A 176 -2.43 -0.52 6.04
CA THR A 176 -2.22 -1.97 6.08
C THR A 176 -3.03 -2.69 5.00
N ILE A 177 -3.85 -1.94 4.25
CA ILE A 177 -4.73 -2.46 3.20
C ILE A 177 -4.25 -1.89 1.86
N GLU A 178 -4.24 -2.74 0.84
CA GLU A 178 -3.86 -2.38 -0.53
C GLU A 178 -4.67 -1.17 -1.03
N ASP A 179 -4.09 -0.41 -1.98
CA ASP A 179 -4.64 0.85 -2.51
C ASP A 179 -4.82 1.95 -1.43
N GLN A 180 -4.11 1.84 -0.31
CA GLN A 180 -4.20 2.75 0.84
C GLN A 180 -5.64 2.91 1.38
N ILE A 181 -6.49 1.91 1.24
CA ILE A 181 -7.83 1.94 1.84
C ILE A 181 -7.71 2.09 3.37
N SER A 182 -8.47 3.00 3.95
CA SER A 182 -8.37 3.36 5.37
C SER A 182 -8.86 2.25 6.31
N GLU A 183 -9.87 1.49 5.88
CA GLU A 183 -10.48 0.37 6.60
C GLU A 183 -10.82 -0.75 5.63
N THR A 184 -11.11 -1.95 6.14
CA THR A 184 -11.58 -3.04 5.28
C THR A 184 -12.84 -2.61 4.52
N PRO A 185 -12.99 -2.99 3.23
CA PRO A 185 -14.11 -2.54 2.41
C PRO A 185 -15.48 -2.75 3.07
N ASN A 186 -15.63 -3.85 3.79
CA ASN A 186 -16.84 -4.14 4.54
C ASN A 186 -17.15 -3.06 5.61
N ILE A 187 -16.19 -2.72 6.47
CA ILE A 187 -16.35 -1.70 7.51
C ILE A 187 -16.51 -0.32 6.86
N LEU A 188 -15.66 0.00 5.90
CA LEU A 188 -15.66 1.28 5.21
C LEU A 188 -17.00 1.57 4.52
N CYS A 189 -17.51 0.62 3.74
CA CYS A 189 -18.76 0.81 3.02
C CYS A 189 -19.96 0.94 3.98
N LYS A 190 -19.99 0.13 5.05
CA LYS A 190 -21.07 0.17 6.06
C LYS A 190 -21.12 1.48 6.84
N SER A 191 -20.05 2.23 6.92
CA SER A 191 -20.06 3.53 7.62
C SER A 191 -21.06 4.53 6.99
N CYS A 192 -21.42 4.31 5.72
CA CYS A 192 -22.37 5.15 4.98
C CYS A 192 -23.54 4.36 4.38
N HIS A 193 -23.34 3.06 4.08
CA HIS A 193 -24.34 2.23 3.42
C HIS A 193 -24.90 1.15 4.35
N PRO A 194 -26.22 1.04 4.49
CA PRO A 194 -26.80 -0.12 5.16
C PRO A 194 -26.52 -1.40 4.35
N PRO A 195 -26.42 -2.57 5.00
CA PRO A 195 -26.14 -3.83 4.32
C PRO A 195 -27.39 -4.39 3.58
N LYS A 196 -27.99 -3.56 2.75
CA LYS A 196 -29.22 -3.87 2.02
C LYS A 196 -29.07 -3.51 0.55
N CYS A 197 -29.46 -4.42 -0.31
CA CYS A 197 -29.63 -4.16 -1.75
C CYS A 197 -31.11 -4.17 -2.08
N LYS A 198 -31.56 -3.25 -2.95
CA LYS A 198 -32.92 -3.25 -3.47
C LYS A 198 -32.91 -3.76 -4.90
N THR A 199 -33.78 -4.72 -5.20
CA THR A 199 -34.04 -5.22 -6.54
C THR A 199 -35.55 -5.13 -6.77
N GLY A 200 -35.99 -4.05 -7.44
CA GLY A 200 -37.41 -3.71 -7.51
C GLY A 200 -37.97 -3.46 -6.11
N ASP A 201 -39.06 -4.13 -5.77
CA ASP A 201 -39.73 -4.04 -4.47
C ASP A 201 -39.11 -4.95 -3.42
N VAL A 202 -38.17 -5.82 -3.79
CA VAL A 202 -37.53 -6.78 -2.88
C VAL A 202 -36.29 -6.16 -2.26
N SER A 203 -36.26 -6.11 -0.94
CA SER A 203 -35.09 -5.72 -0.16
C SER A 203 -34.32 -6.96 0.30
N ILE A 204 -33.10 -7.09 -0.19
CA ILE A 204 -32.21 -8.21 0.14
C ILE A 204 -31.24 -7.74 1.22
N THR A 205 -31.24 -8.41 2.37
CA THR A 205 -30.25 -8.18 3.43
C THR A 205 -29.16 -9.24 3.32
N PHE A 206 -27.93 -8.81 3.27
CA PHE A 206 -26.77 -9.71 3.21
C PHE A 206 -26.20 -9.97 4.59
N ALA A 207 -25.76 -11.19 4.83
CA ALA A 207 -24.86 -11.48 5.94
C ALA A 207 -23.49 -10.84 5.60
N THR A 208 -23.22 -9.69 6.20
CA THR A 208 -22.17 -8.77 5.74
C THR A 208 -20.85 -8.93 6.47
N GLU A 209 -20.72 -9.88 7.39
CA GLU A 209 -19.54 -10.00 8.24
C GLU A 209 -18.24 -10.24 7.44
N ASN A 210 -18.36 -10.94 6.31
CA ASN A 210 -17.19 -11.28 5.46
C ASN A 210 -17.35 -10.86 3.99
N LEU A 211 -18.30 -9.97 3.68
CA LEU A 211 -18.56 -9.57 2.30
C LEU A 211 -17.66 -8.40 1.89
N ASP A 212 -16.76 -8.63 0.94
CA ASP A 212 -16.05 -7.56 0.26
C ASP A 212 -16.94 -6.95 -0.83
N CYS A 213 -17.54 -5.80 -0.51
CA CYS A 213 -18.43 -5.07 -1.42
C CYS A 213 -17.75 -4.72 -2.76
N THR A 214 -16.41 -4.55 -2.73
CA THR A 214 -15.63 -4.20 -3.92
C THR A 214 -15.49 -5.36 -4.92
N THR A 215 -15.88 -6.55 -4.55
CA THR A 215 -15.93 -7.69 -5.47
C THR A 215 -16.92 -7.45 -6.60
N CYS A 216 -18.05 -6.83 -6.31
CA CYS A 216 -19.11 -6.53 -7.27
C CYS A 216 -19.17 -5.06 -7.68
N HIS A 217 -18.86 -4.15 -6.75
CA HIS A 217 -19.04 -2.71 -6.94
C HIS A 217 -17.73 -1.98 -7.19
N GLY A 218 -17.76 -0.96 -8.06
CA GLY A 218 -16.69 0.01 -8.22
C GLY A 218 -16.74 1.06 -7.12
N GLY A 219 -15.60 1.35 -6.47
CA GLY A 219 -15.53 2.40 -5.45
C GLY A 219 -15.62 3.82 -6.02
N HIS A 220 -15.30 4.01 -7.29
CA HIS A 220 -15.24 5.32 -7.94
C HIS A 220 -16.42 5.60 -8.86
N SER A 221 -16.54 4.82 -9.92
CA SER A 221 -17.62 4.97 -10.90
C SER A 221 -17.80 3.69 -11.70
N SER A 222 -18.90 3.62 -12.45
CA SER A 222 -19.18 2.50 -13.36
C SER A 222 -20.02 2.95 -14.55
N LYS A 223 -19.97 2.16 -15.61
CA LYS A 223 -20.93 2.24 -16.72
C LYS A 223 -22.27 1.60 -16.36
N ASN A 224 -22.27 0.73 -15.36
CA ASN A 224 -23.45 -0.02 -14.92
C ASN A 224 -24.09 0.62 -13.69
N SER A 225 -25.43 0.58 -13.64
CA SER A 225 -26.21 1.08 -12.50
C SER A 225 -25.78 0.41 -11.19
N GLY A 226 -25.92 1.14 -10.09
CA GLY A 226 -25.50 0.66 -8.76
C GLY A 226 -23.99 0.49 -8.60
N LEU A 227 -23.20 1.14 -9.44
CA LEU A 227 -21.74 1.03 -9.45
C LEU A 227 -21.24 -0.41 -9.66
N LEU A 228 -22.02 -1.27 -10.29
CA LEU A 228 -21.59 -2.63 -10.58
C LEU A 228 -20.34 -2.64 -11.45
N GLY A 229 -19.48 -3.61 -11.24
CA GLY A 229 -18.25 -3.80 -12.00
C GLY A 229 -18.49 -3.84 -13.52
N PRO A 230 -17.49 -3.52 -14.35
CA PRO A 230 -17.65 -3.40 -15.80
C PRO A 230 -18.01 -4.73 -16.47
N TYR A 231 -17.77 -5.85 -15.81
CA TYR A 231 -18.11 -7.18 -16.31
C TYR A 231 -19.25 -7.74 -15.47
N GLY A 232 -20.45 -7.72 -16.03
CA GLY A 232 -21.64 -8.32 -15.41
C GLY A 232 -22.04 -9.58 -16.14
N HIS A 233 -22.57 -10.55 -15.40
CA HIS A 233 -23.21 -11.72 -15.98
C HIS A 233 -24.50 -11.27 -16.70
N THR A 234 -24.70 -11.65 -17.94
CA THR A 234 -25.78 -11.12 -18.78
C THR A 234 -27.15 -11.27 -18.11
N VAL A 235 -27.45 -12.46 -17.59
CA VAL A 235 -28.75 -12.73 -16.92
C VAL A 235 -28.94 -11.88 -15.67
N PHE A 236 -27.86 -11.55 -14.95
CA PHE A 236 -27.92 -10.66 -13.79
C PHE A 236 -28.15 -9.20 -14.21
N LEU A 237 -27.42 -8.71 -15.23
CA LEU A 237 -27.63 -7.35 -15.77
C LEU A 237 -29.03 -7.15 -16.33
N GLU A 238 -29.60 -8.18 -16.93
CA GLU A 238 -30.98 -8.21 -17.45
C GLU A 238 -32.02 -8.44 -16.34
N LYS A 239 -31.61 -8.54 -15.07
CA LYS A 239 -32.48 -8.79 -13.91
C LYS A 239 -33.30 -10.09 -14.00
N LYS A 240 -32.82 -11.09 -14.72
CA LYS A 240 -33.44 -12.42 -14.86
C LYS A 240 -33.07 -13.33 -13.69
N CYS A 241 -33.35 -12.88 -12.47
CA CYS A 241 -32.91 -13.53 -11.22
C CYS A 241 -33.40 -14.98 -11.12
N GLU A 242 -34.62 -15.24 -11.59
CA GLU A 242 -35.27 -16.55 -11.55
C GLU A 242 -34.65 -17.59 -12.48
N GLN A 243 -33.73 -17.21 -13.36
CA GLN A 243 -32.98 -18.22 -14.12
C GLN A 243 -32.05 -19.05 -13.22
N CYS A 244 -31.56 -18.45 -12.14
CA CYS A 244 -30.65 -19.10 -11.22
C CYS A 244 -31.24 -19.34 -9.82
N HIS A 245 -32.09 -18.44 -9.36
CA HIS A 245 -32.64 -18.46 -8.00
C HIS A 245 -34.08 -18.97 -7.99
N ASN A 246 -34.44 -19.59 -6.86
CA ASN A 246 -35.84 -19.77 -6.50
C ASN A 246 -36.49 -18.39 -6.27
N PRO A 247 -37.84 -18.28 -6.29
CA PRO A 247 -38.51 -17.00 -6.08
C PRO A 247 -37.95 -16.27 -4.85
N ILE A 248 -37.52 -15.02 -5.05
CA ILE A 248 -36.90 -14.23 -3.98
C ILE A 248 -37.99 -13.43 -3.27
N MET A 249 -38.20 -13.71 -1.99
CA MET A 249 -39.14 -12.98 -1.15
C MET A 249 -38.40 -12.18 -0.08
N THR A 250 -38.99 -11.04 0.31
CA THR A 250 -38.41 -10.20 1.35
C THR A 250 -38.26 -10.94 2.66
N GLY A 251 -37.07 -10.91 3.24
CA GLY A 251 -36.78 -11.56 4.54
C GLY A 251 -36.46 -13.06 4.48
N THR A 252 -36.50 -13.68 3.30
CA THR A 252 -36.12 -15.08 3.12
C THR A 252 -34.67 -15.24 2.68
N LYS A 253 -34.05 -16.37 2.98
CA LYS A 253 -32.75 -16.74 2.45
C LYS A 253 -32.87 -17.02 0.96
N ILE A 254 -32.03 -16.35 0.17
CA ILE A 254 -31.93 -16.58 -1.27
C ILE A 254 -31.29 -17.95 -1.49
N THR A 255 -31.98 -18.78 -2.27
CA THR A 255 -31.51 -20.12 -2.65
C THR A 255 -31.42 -20.25 -4.16
N THR A 256 -30.53 -21.10 -4.64
CA THR A 256 -30.42 -21.46 -6.07
C THR A 256 -31.34 -22.65 -6.38
N LYS A 257 -31.74 -22.75 -7.65
CA LYS A 257 -32.64 -23.84 -8.11
C LYS A 257 -32.00 -25.23 -8.00
N THR A 258 -30.71 -25.28 -8.30
CA THR A 258 -29.89 -26.50 -8.24
C THR A 258 -28.51 -26.18 -7.69
N GLU A 259 -27.69 -27.18 -7.51
CA GLU A 259 -26.29 -27.00 -7.11
C GLU A 259 -25.49 -26.23 -8.18
N SER A 260 -24.42 -25.59 -7.75
CA SER A 260 -23.62 -24.66 -8.56
C SER A 260 -23.15 -25.25 -9.89
N ARG A 261 -22.71 -26.51 -9.90
CA ARG A 261 -22.21 -27.17 -11.11
C ARG A 261 -23.32 -27.33 -12.16
N GLU A 262 -24.42 -27.92 -11.78
CA GLU A 262 -25.58 -28.18 -12.66
C GLU A 262 -26.16 -26.87 -13.16
N LEU A 263 -26.30 -25.89 -12.28
CA LEU A 263 -26.82 -24.57 -12.60
C LEU A 263 -25.99 -23.90 -13.69
N CYS A 264 -24.67 -23.90 -13.55
CA CYS A 264 -23.79 -23.29 -14.54
C CYS A 264 -23.83 -24.04 -15.90
N PHE A 265 -23.79 -25.37 -15.86
CA PHE A 265 -23.80 -26.19 -17.08
C PHE A 265 -25.14 -26.21 -17.81
N SER A 266 -26.23 -25.77 -17.20
CA SER A 266 -27.51 -25.62 -17.90
C SER A 266 -27.40 -24.64 -19.10
N CYS A 267 -26.49 -23.66 -19.01
CA CYS A 267 -26.24 -22.67 -20.06
C CYS A 267 -24.81 -22.77 -20.64
N HIS A 268 -23.81 -23.02 -19.81
CA HIS A 268 -22.41 -23.11 -20.20
C HIS A 268 -22.06 -24.53 -20.69
N LYS A 269 -22.69 -24.95 -21.78
CA LYS A 269 -22.57 -26.29 -22.37
C LYS A 269 -21.21 -26.58 -23.03
N LYS A 270 -20.14 -25.91 -22.64
CA LYS A 270 -18.81 -26.25 -23.16
C LYS A 270 -18.40 -27.62 -22.63
N ASP A 271 -18.14 -28.46 -23.60
CA ASP A 271 -17.69 -29.85 -23.55
C ASP A 271 -17.18 -30.32 -22.18
N PRO A 272 -17.96 -31.08 -21.41
CA PRO A 272 -17.52 -31.64 -20.14
C PRO A 272 -16.28 -32.52 -20.28
N SER A 273 -15.98 -33.03 -21.52
CA SER A 273 -14.79 -33.83 -21.79
C SER A 273 -13.51 -33.01 -21.72
N LYS A 274 -13.58 -31.66 -21.91
CA LYS A 274 -12.45 -30.74 -21.69
C LYS A 274 -12.18 -30.41 -20.23
N LEU A 275 -13.06 -30.83 -19.34
CA LEU A 275 -12.92 -30.73 -17.89
C LEU A 275 -12.53 -32.08 -17.29
N ARG A 276 -11.74 -32.92 -18.00
CA ARG A 276 -11.24 -34.19 -17.46
C ARG A 276 -10.29 -33.95 -16.30
N ALA A 277 -10.39 -34.81 -15.30
CA ALA A 277 -9.78 -34.66 -13.98
C ALA A 277 -8.27 -34.43 -13.97
N ASP A 278 -7.55 -34.92 -14.98
CA ASP A 278 -6.09 -34.86 -15.02
C ASP A 278 -5.53 -33.51 -15.47
N ASP A 279 -6.33 -32.69 -16.20
CA ASP A 279 -5.92 -31.42 -16.77
C ASP A 279 -6.67 -30.20 -16.21
N VAL A 280 -7.51 -30.39 -15.20
CA VAL A 280 -8.36 -29.34 -14.65
C VAL A 280 -7.99 -29.06 -13.19
N HIS A 281 -7.84 -27.79 -12.88
CA HIS A 281 -7.62 -27.33 -11.50
C HIS A 281 -8.70 -27.92 -10.57
N GLY A 282 -8.30 -28.56 -9.47
CA GLY A 282 -9.15 -29.40 -8.64
C GLY A 282 -10.45 -28.74 -8.17
N SER A 283 -10.45 -27.42 -7.88
CA SER A 283 -11.67 -26.69 -7.51
C SER A 283 -12.69 -26.62 -8.66
N ALA A 284 -12.22 -26.46 -9.90
CA ALA A 284 -13.09 -26.46 -11.08
C ALA A 284 -13.63 -27.85 -11.40
N ALA A 285 -12.82 -28.90 -11.23
CA ALA A 285 -13.22 -30.28 -11.42
C ALA A 285 -14.41 -30.65 -10.49
N ASN A 286 -14.39 -30.15 -9.27
CA ASN A 286 -15.42 -30.40 -8.25
C ASN A 286 -16.62 -29.42 -8.33
N GLY A 287 -16.73 -28.60 -9.38
CA GLY A 287 -17.85 -27.67 -9.55
C GLY A 287 -17.81 -26.42 -8.69
N GLY A 288 -16.67 -26.13 -8.05
CA GLY A 288 -16.44 -24.95 -7.22
C GLY A 288 -16.26 -23.66 -8.03
N CYS A 289 -17.11 -23.40 -9.02
CA CYS A 289 -17.01 -22.25 -9.92
C CYS A 289 -16.96 -20.91 -9.16
N GLY A 290 -17.75 -20.78 -8.08
CA GLY A 290 -17.80 -19.60 -7.23
C GLY A 290 -16.55 -19.35 -6.39
N MET A 291 -15.64 -20.30 -6.32
CA MET A 291 -14.35 -20.07 -5.69
C MET A 291 -13.48 -19.11 -6.52
N CYS A 292 -13.72 -19.02 -7.84
CA CYS A 292 -12.95 -18.21 -8.78
C CYS A 292 -13.78 -17.12 -9.46
N HIS A 293 -15.08 -17.31 -9.59
CA HIS A 293 -15.98 -16.43 -10.33
C HIS A 293 -17.04 -15.81 -9.43
N ASN A 294 -17.30 -14.53 -9.63
CA ASN A 294 -18.49 -13.89 -9.11
C ASN A 294 -19.63 -14.04 -10.13
N TYR A 295 -20.72 -14.66 -9.72
CA TYR A 295 -21.84 -15.01 -10.62
C TYR A 295 -22.67 -13.80 -11.06
N HIS A 296 -22.52 -12.65 -10.42
CA HIS A 296 -23.33 -11.47 -10.69
C HIS A 296 -22.54 -10.42 -11.47
N ALA A 297 -21.49 -9.87 -10.88
CA ALA A 297 -20.66 -8.86 -11.51
C ALA A 297 -19.24 -8.87 -10.96
N SER A 298 -18.28 -8.40 -11.73
CA SER A 298 -16.87 -8.29 -11.32
C SER A 298 -16.21 -7.07 -11.94
N LYS A 299 -15.15 -6.60 -11.32
CA LYS A 299 -14.22 -5.64 -11.91
C LYS A 299 -13.32 -6.26 -12.98
N ARG A 300 -13.32 -7.58 -13.08
CA ARG A 300 -12.41 -8.35 -13.95
C ARG A 300 -13.16 -9.12 -15.02
N LYS A 301 -12.49 -9.24 -16.18
CA LYS A 301 -12.98 -10.05 -17.29
C LYS A 301 -13.25 -11.48 -16.83
N ASN A 302 -14.24 -12.12 -17.46
CA ASN A 302 -14.70 -13.47 -17.12
C ASN A 302 -15.23 -13.60 -15.69
N LEU A 303 -15.67 -12.50 -15.07
CA LEU A 303 -16.24 -12.47 -13.73
C LEU A 303 -15.30 -13.01 -12.63
N THR A 304 -13.99 -12.98 -12.83
CA THR A 304 -13.06 -13.50 -11.81
C THR A 304 -13.01 -12.58 -10.59
N ILE A 305 -12.82 -13.17 -9.42
CA ILE A 305 -12.55 -12.44 -8.18
C ILE A 305 -11.09 -11.95 -8.17
N LYS A 306 -10.70 -11.17 -7.15
CA LYS A 306 -9.35 -10.61 -7.07
C LYS A 306 -8.30 -11.71 -6.99
N GLU A 307 -7.33 -11.65 -7.89
CA GLU A 307 -6.31 -12.66 -8.11
C GLU A 307 -5.45 -12.95 -6.88
N SER A 308 -5.04 -11.88 -6.17
CA SER A 308 -4.21 -12.02 -4.97
C SER A 308 -4.91 -12.75 -3.83
N ALA A 309 -6.24 -12.58 -3.69
CA ALA A 309 -7.04 -13.28 -2.70
C ALA A 309 -7.37 -14.71 -3.15
N LEU A 310 -7.60 -14.90 -4.46
CA LEU A 310 -8.05 -16.14 -5.04
C LEU A 310 -7.08 -17.31 -4.82
N CYS A 311 -5.85 -17.16 -5.31
CA CYS A 311 -4.88 -18.26 -5.29
C CYS A 311 -4.42 -18.57 -3.85
N LEU A 312 -4.18 -17.54 -3.06
CA LEU A 312 -3.63 -17.66 -1.70
C LEU A 312 -4.63 -18.28 -0.70
N THR A 313 -5.93 -18.17 -0.94
CA THR A 313 -6.94 -18.82 -0.09
C THR A 313 -6.69 -20.32 0.06
N CYS A 314 -6.21 -20.98 -1.01
CA CYS A 314 -5.92 -22.41 -0.99
C CYS A 314 -4.42 -22.71 -0.96
N HIS A 315 -3.62 -21.94 -1.71
CA HIS A 315 -2.19 -22.19 -1.87
C HIS A 315 -1.31 -21.65 -0.73
N GLU A 316 -1.85 -20.88 0.19
CA GLU A 316 -1.16 -20.46 1.41
C GLU A 316 -1.22 -21.49 2.53
N LYS A 317 -2.23 -22.37 2.52
CA LYS A 317 -2.56 -23.26 3.64
C LYS A 317 -2.12 -24.72 3.47
N THR A 318 -1.58 -25.12 2.33
CA THR A 318 -1.11 -26.50 2.15
C THR A 318 0.37 -26.61 2.49
N GLU A 319 0.79 -27.66 3.22
CA GLU A 319 2.20 -27.89 3.62
C GLU A 319 3.19 -27.79 2.46
N ARG A 320 2.77 -28.22 1.27
CA ARG A 320 3.57 -28.12 0.04
C ARG A 320 3.65 -26.71 -0.50
N SER A 321 2.62 -25.89 -0.27
CA SER A 321 2.55 -24.51 -0.74
C SER A 321 3.06 -23.52 0.30
N THR A 322 2.90 -23.76 1.60
CA THR A 322 3.49 -22.93 2.66
C THR A 322 4.99 -22.88 2.56
N VAL A 323 5.67 -23.99 2.30
CA VAL A 323 7.13 -24.02 2.11
C VAL A 323 7.54 -23.27 0.83
N LEU A 324 6.77 -23.37 -0.26
CA LEU A 324 7.06 -22.64 -1.51
C LEU A 324 6.70 -21.16 -1.38
N MET A 325 5.59 -20.82 -0.73
CA MET A 325 5.13 -19.43 -0.58
C MET A 325 5.83 -18.68 0.56
N GLU A 326 6.13 -19.30 1.70
CA GLU A 326 6.99 -18.68 2.71
C GLU A 326 8.41 -18.45 2.19
N LYS A 327 8.98 -19.39 1.43
CA LYS A 327 10.23 -19.18 0.71
C LYS A 327 10.06 -18.06 -0.33
N ALA A 328 8.93 -18.02 -1.03
CA ALA A 328 8.57 -16.96 -1.97
C ALA A 328 8.48 -15.59 -1.32
N LEU A 329 8.06 -15.49 -0.08
CA LEU A 329 7.93 -14.22 0.63
C LEU A 329 9.24 -13.70 1.24
N ARG A 330 10.25 -14.55 1.42
CA ARG A 330 11.53 -14.21 2.09
C ARG A 330 12.75 -14.09 1.17
N GLY A 331 12.64 -14.44 -0.11
CA GLY A 331 13.76 -14.48 -1.06
C GLY A 331 13.70 -13.43 -2.17
N VAL A 332 14.66 -13.48 -3.07
CA VAL A 332 14.62 -12.75 -4.34
C VAL A 332 13.42 -13.25 -5.15
N LYS A 333 12.58 -12.34 -5.63
CA LYS A 333 11.30 -12.67 -6.27
C LYS A 333 11.20 -12.07 -7.66
N CYS A 334 10.58 -12.82 -8.56
CA CYS A 334 10.07 -12.27 -9.81
C CYS A 334 9.00 -11.20 -9.53
N VAL A 335 9.02 -10.10 -10.27
CA VAL A 335 8.11 -8.98 -10.06
C VAL A 335 6.63 -9.41 -10.04
N PRO A 336 6.12 -10.19 -11.00
CA PRO A 336 4.75 -10.69 -10.96
C PRO A 336 4.42 -11.51 -9.70
N VAL A 337 5.36 -12.32 -9.19
CA VAL A 337 5.17 -13.10 -7.95
C VAL A 337 5.13 -12.19 -6.73
N ARG A 338 6.04 -11.22 -6.66
CA ARG A 338 6.04 -10.20 -5.59
C ARG A 338 4.72 -9.44 -5.54
N ASP A 339 4.21 -9.07 -6.71
CA ASP A 339 3.00 -8.29 -6.87
C ASP A 339 1.74 -9.17 -6.91
N ARG A 340 1.87 -10.47 -6.65
CA ARG A 340 0.78 -11.46 -6.61
C ARG A 340 -0.04 -11.52 -7.92
N LYS A 341 0.61 -11.32 -9.05
CA LYS A 341 0.02 -11.36 -10.40
C LYS A 341 0.18 -12.76 -11.01
N CYS A 342 -0.47 -13.75 -10.42
CA CYS A 342 -0.32 -15.16 -10.77
C CYS A 342 -0.74 -15.45 -12.22
N PHE A 343 -1.77 -14.75 -12.72
CA PHE A 343 -2.28 -14.91 -14.08
C PHE A 343 -1.36 -14.35 -15.17
N GLU A 344 -0.27 -13.68 -14.83
CA GLU A 344 0.75 -13.35 -15.83
C GLU A 344 1.41 -14.61 -16.40
N CYS A 345 1.53 -15.64 -15.59
CA CYS A 345 2.17 -16.91 -15.96
C CYS A 345 1.20 -18.08 -16.05
N HIS A 346 0.20 -18.15 -15.16
CA HIS A 346 -0.73 -19.27 -15.05
C HIS A 346 -2.11 -18.95 -15.65
N ILE A 347 -2.81 -19.96 -16.12
CA ILE A 347 -4.14 -19.85 -16.72
C ILE A 347 -5.09 -20.97 -16.24
N PRO A 348 -5.39 -21.05 -14.92
CA PRO A 348 -6.41 -21.96 -14.47
C PRO A 348 -7.79 -21.55 -15.08
N PRO A 349 -8.77 -22.43 -15.14
CA PRO A 349 -8.79 -23.79 -14.56
C PRO A 349 -8.18 -24.88 -15.43
N HIS A 350 -7.79 -24.61 -16.65
CA HIS A 350 -7.18 -25.59 -17.57
C HIS A 350 -6.16 -24.95 -18.49
N SER A 351 -5.13 -25.68 -18.81
CA SER A 351 -4.11 -25.32 -19.77
C SER A 351 -3.52 -26.62 -20.37
N ASN A 352 -3.16 -26.56 -21.63
CA ASN A 352 -2.44 -27.65 -22.28
C ASN A 352 -0.94 -27.70 -21.89
N ASN A 353 -0.50 -26.74 -21.10
CA ASN A 353 0.88 -26.67 -20.62
C ASN A 353 0.97 -27.15 -19.17
N PRO A 354 2.06 -27.84 -18.79
CA PRO A 354 2.27 -28.26 -17.42
C PRO A 354 2.18 -27.09 -16.44
N LEU A 355 1.69 -27.35 -15.21
CA LEU A 355 1.52 -26.34 -14.16
C LEU A 355 0.63 -25.16 -14.57
N TYR A 356 -0.28 -25.37 -15.49
CA TYR A 356 -1.22 -24.35 -16.01
C TYR A 356 -0.53 -23.11 -16.60
N PHE A 357 0.67 -23.22 -17.16
CA PHE A 357 1.31 -22.11 -17.85
C PHE A 357 0.47 -21.63 -19.04
N ARG A 358 0.49 -20.31 -19.30
CA ARG A 358 -0.19 -19.69 -20.46
C ARG A 358 0.33 -20.15 -21.80
N ALA A 359 1.61 -20.47 -21.86
CA ALA A 359 2.35 -21.04 -22.98
C ALA A 359 3.40 -21.98 -22.42
N ASP A 360 4.26 -22.54 -23.26
CA ASP A 360 5.49 -23.16 -22.73
C ASP A 360 6.27 -22.13 -21.89
N ASN A 361 7.09 -22.64 -20.96
CA ASN A 361 7.71 -21.75 -20.00
C ASN A 361 8.72 -20.77 -20.62
N ILE A 362 9.36 -21.12 -21.74
CA ILE A 362 10.26 -20.22 -22.47
C ILE A 362 9.48 -19.04 -23.02
N LYS A 363 8.38 -19.26 -23.74
CA LYS A 363 7.52 -18.19 -24.29
C LYS A 363 6.88 -17.36 -23.18
N THR A 364 6.50 -17.99 -22.07
CA THR A 364 5.93 -17.29 -20.93
C THR A 364 6.93 -16.31 -20.32
N CYS A 365 8.17 -16.73 -20.14
CA CYS A 365 9.22 -15.88 -19.58
C CYS A 365 9.71 -14.83 -20.57
N ALA A 366 9.80 -15.16 -21.85
CA ALA A 366 10.27 -14.27 -22.91
C ALA A 366 9.44 -12.99 -23.09
N LYS A 367 8.20 -12.95 -22.61
CA LYS A 367 7.38 -11.72 -22.61
C LYS A 367 8.06 -10.53 -21.91
N CYS A 368 8.85 -10.82 -20.88
CA CYS A 368 9.57 -9.80 -20.12
C CYS A 368 11.11 -9.94 -20.25
N HIS A 369 11.58 -11.14 -20.59
CA HIS A 369 12.98 -11.51 -20.64
C HIS A 369 13.43 -11.93 -22.06
N GLU A 370 12.98 -11.23 -23.09
CA GLU A 370 13.22 -11.60 -24.49
C GLU A 370 14.72 -11.62 -24.87
N LYS A 371 15.51 -10.75 -24.26
CA LYS A 371 16.94 -10.58 -24.58
C LYS A 371 17.88 -11.41 -23.71
N GLU A 372 17.35 -12.06 -22.69
CA GLU A 372 18.16 -12.80 -21.73
C GLU A 372 18.61 -14.14 -22.34
N HIS A 373 19.84 -14.53 -22.06
CA HIS A 373 20.44 -15.82 -22.44
C HIS A 373 20.57 -16.13 -23.95
N LYS A 374 20.46 -15.14 -24.84
CA LYS A 374 20.59 -15.38 -26.29
C LYS A 374 21.95 -15.98 -26.69
N VAL A 375 22.99 -15.81 -25.87
CA VAL A 375 24.37 -16.15 -26.19
C VAL A 375 25.02 -17.08 -25.13
N ALA A 376 24.52 -17.09 -23.90
CA ALA A 376 25.25 -17.67 -22.77
C ALA A 376 24.97 -19.14 -22.52
N HIS A 377 23.77 -19.63 -22.78
CA HIS A 377 23.38 -21.02 -22.50
C HIS A 377 22.24 -21.44 -23.43
N PRO A 378 22.44 -22.50 -24.22
CA PRO A 378 21.39 -22.97 -25.12
C PRO A 378 20.19 -23.49 -24.35
N GLN A 379 19.00 -23.22 -24.87
CA GLN A 379 17.72 -23.66 -24.30
C GLN A 379 16.77 -24.06 -25.43
N GLY A 380 15.77 -24.85 -25.12
CA GLY A 380 14.75 -25.28 -26.06
C GLY A 380 14.62 -26.79 -26.16
N GLU A 381 13.72 -27.25 -27.02
CA GLU A 381 13.36 -28.66 -27.15
C GLU A 381 14.53 -29.56 -27.56
N ASN A 382 15.47 -29.04 -28.34
CA ASN A 382 16.62 -29.78 -28.86
C ASN A 382 17.79 -29.85 -27.88
N VAL A 383 17.77 -29.12 -26.80
CA VAL A 383 18.82 -29.10 -25.76
C VAL A 383 18.34 -29.87 -24.55
N LYS A 384 18.98 -31.00 -24.27
CA LYS A 384 18.54 -31.88 -23.19
C LYS A 384 19.35 -31.69 -21.92
N ASP A 385 18.65 -31.65 -20.80
CA ASP A 385 19.25 -31.71 -19.47
C ASP A 385 19.91 -33.08 -19.25
N PRO A 386 21.23 -33.14 -19.01
CA PRO A 386 21.93 -34.41 -18.87
C PRO A 386 21.50 -35.23 -17.65
N ARG A 387 20.80 -34.62 -16.70
CA ARG A 387 20.34 -35.30 -15.49
C ARG A 387 19.07 -36.14 -15.71
N ASN A 388 18.24 -35.75 -16.67
CA ASN A 388 16.90 -36.34 -16.82
C ASN A 388 16.40 -36.44 -18.26
N GLY A 389 17.21 -36.02 -19.26
CA GLY A 389 16.85 -36.06 -20.68
C GLY A 389 15.77 -35.14 -21.14
N LYS A 390 15.23 -34.28 -20.26
CA LYS A 390 14.17 -33.30 -20.60
C LYS A 390 14.75 -32.05 -21.24
N PRO A 391 13.99 -31.31 -22.04
CA PRO A 391 14.45 -30.04 -22.59
C PRO A 391 14.93 -29.07 -21.51
N ILE A 392 16.03 -28.38 -21.77
CA ILE A 392 16.50 -27.29 -20.92
C ILE A 392 15.62 -26.06 -21.16
N THR A 393 15.02 -25.56 -20.11
CA THR A 393 14.12 -24.41 -20.13
C THR A 393 14.48 -23.46 -19.00
N CYS A 394 13.80 -22.31 -18.93
CA CYS A 394 14.06 -21.32 -17.87
C CYS A 394 13.98 -21.91 -16.46
N ILE A 395 13.02 -22.82 -16.22
CA ILE A 395 12.82 -23.43 -14.89
C ILE A 395 13.83 -24.56 -14.58
N THR A 396 14.67 -24.92 -15.51
CA THR A 396 15.77 -25.84 -15.25
C THR A 396 16.83 -25.23 -14.34
N CYS A 397 17.01 -23.91 -14.43
CA CYS A 397 17.99 -23.14 -13.67
C CYS A 397 17.38 -22.14 -12.68
N HIS A 398 16.16 -21.66 -12.94
CA HIS A 398 15.51 -20.63 -12.13
C HIS A 398 14.35 -21.18 -11.30
N SER A 399 14.25 -20.69 -10.05
CA SER A 399 13.07 -20.91 -9.21
C SER A 399 12.10 -19.75 -9.39
N MET A 400 10.95 -20.03 -10.01
CA MET A 400 10.03 -18.97 -10.50
C MET A 400 9.35 -18.18 -9.38
N HIS A 401 9.10 -18.80 -8.22
CA HIS A 401 8.38 -18.11 -7.15
C HIS A 401 9.32 -17.40 -6.19
N ALA A 402 10.40 -18.03 -5.78
CA ALA A 402 11.47 -17.41 -4.98
C ALA A 402 12.75 -18.22 -4.99
N SER A 403 13.86 -17.56 -4.70
CA SER A 403 15.15 -18.19 -4.49
C SER A 403 15.93 -17.47 -3.39
N LYS A 404 16.82 -18.20 -2.73
CA LYS A 404 17.83 -17.61 -1.85
C LYS A 404 19.06 -17.14 -2.64
N ALA A 405 19.26 -17.66 -3.86
CA ALA A 405 20.37 -17.28 -4.73
C ALA A 405 20.00 -16.06 -5.58
N GLU A 406 21.01 -15.30 -5.97
CA GLU A 406 20.86 -14.17 -6.89
C GLU A 406 20.20 -14.63 -8.20
N LEU A 407 19.55 -13.69 -8.89
CA LEU A 407 18.90 -13.91 -10.18
C LEU A 407 17.87 -15.06 -10.16
N MET A 408 17.33 -15.37 -9.00
CA MET A 408 16.35 -16.45 -8.81
C MET A 408 16.84 -17.84 -9.21
N LEU A 409 18.14 -18.07 -9.15
CA LEU A 409 18.72 -19.37 -9.47
C LEU A 409 18.40 -20.42 -8.40
N ILE A 410 18.26 -21.68 -8.80
CA ILE A 410 18.04 -22.81 -7.88
C ILE A 410 19.27 -23.13 -7.04
N PHE A 411 20.47 -22.80 -7.56
CA PHE A 411 21.76 -22.95 -6.91
C PHE A 411 22.62 -21.70 -7.11
N ASP A 412 23.67 -21.55 -6.30
CA ASP A 412 24.67 -20.50 -6.47
C ASP A 412 25.36 -20.60 -7.85
N ARG A 413 25.50 -19.46 -8.53
CA ARG A 413 26.04 -19.38 -9.90
C ARG A 413 27.54 -19.61 -10.00
N LYS A 414 28.29 -19.47 -8.90
CA LYS A 414 29.78 -19.58 -8.97
C LYS A 414 30.25 -20.97 -9.31
N ARG A 415 29.64 -22.00 -8.73
CA ARG A 415 30.01 -23.38 -8.95
C ARG A 415 28.83 -24.35 -8.89
N GLN A 416 27.98 -24.21 -7.89
CA GLN A 416 26.95 -25.21 -7.58
C GLN A 416 25.96 -25.42 -8.72
N LEU A 417 25.59 -24.37 -9.44
CA LEU A 417 24.69 -24.48 -10.59
C LEU A 417 25.36 -25.26 -11.74
N CYS A 418 26.62 -24.94 -12.05
CA CYS A 418 27.32 -25.53 -13.18
C CYS A 418 27.56 -27.05 -13.03
N ILE A 419 27.93 -27.49 -11.84
CA ILE A 419 28.20 -28.92 -11.56
C ILE A 419 26.94 -29.80 -11.56
N GLN A 420 25.74 -29.20 -11.61
CA GLN A 420 24.53 -30.01 -11.80
C GLN A 420 24.48 -30.71 -13.16
N CYS A 421 25.12 -30.13 -14.17
CA CYS A 421 25.09 -30.61 -15.54
C CYS A 421 26.49 -30.93 -16.10
N HIS A 422 27.53 -30.25 -15.63
CA HIS A 422 28.91 -30.42 -16.09
C HIS A 422 29.69 -31.27 -15.08
N LYS A 423 30.20 -32.40 -15.56
CA LYS A 423 31.23 -33.16 -14.83
C LYS A 423 32.55 -32.39 -14.92
N LYS A 424 33.29 -32.31 -13.81
CA LYS A 424 34.67 -31.82 -13.84
C LYS A 424 35.58 -32.76 -14.61
#